data_2f214c3635a55de63985632e851d056a
#
_entry.id   2f214c3635a55de63985632e851d056a
#
_cell.length_a   1.000
_cell.length_b   1.000
_cell.length_c   1.000
_cell.angle_alpha   90.00
_cell.angle_beta   90.00
_cell.angle_gamma   90.00
#
_symmetry.space_group_name_H-M   'P 1'
#
loop_
_entity.id
_entity.type
_entity.pdbx_description
1 polymer ?
#
loop_
_entity_poly.entity_id
_entity_poly.type
_entity_poly.pdbx_seq_one_letter_code
_entity_poly.pdbx_strand_id
1 'polypeptide(L)'
;MSDIIQKVKNLSIGFKSKKGQEILILKNISTKIKKGETVGIVGESGSGKSTLALAMMGYVKHGLYTIGGECEFNSSNLLNMKSKDLEKIRGRKIAMIPQNAGQALTPNLKIGYQIDEALQLHSDLSEKEREKKISELLNKVRLPSPETIALRYPHELSGGQQQRVAVAMALAGTPDLLLLDEPTTGLDVTTQAHVLELLNFIAKDTGTSMVYVSHDLGAIAQVSDRIIVMYSGEIVLEGPSRDILKRPIHPYTHGLLKSIPKLSLAGLPESMPGSQPQPGIIQSGCSFFDRCNFSEDKCKNNSPQLEFLKELNTSVRCFNYEKLLKESQFNQNVNKIKNNSNDKEILNLSEVSISYAKQKLLDQIFNRISDDNPTVKDININIKKGETIALVGESGSGKSTILKSIAGLLRTKDGLIRFDENRNLSSDLKERNPNDLRIIQLIFQNPDESLNPNHTVEEIIAQPLKLYFGLKGEELNKNIIDLLQKVRLGEFYMSRYPRQLSGGEKQRVAVARAFAAKPDIILCDEVTSALDVSVQA
;
A
#
# COMPACT_ATOMS: atom_id res chain seq x y z
N MET A 1 28.82 26.13 5.54
CA MET A 1 28.63 24.68 5.37
C MET A 1 27.38 24.47 4.52
N SER A 2 27.40 23.58 3.55
CA SER A 2 26.23 23.40 2.68
C SER A 2 25.06 22.86 3.50
N ASP A 3 23.91 23.53 3.42
CA ASP A 3 22.65 23.16 4.09
C ASP A 3 22.02 21.88 3.51
N ILE A 4 22.70 21.26 2.52
CA ILE A 4 22.27 20.09 1.77
C ILE A 4 22.96 18.85 2.31
N ILE A 5 22.17 17.85 2.74
CA ILE A 5 22.68 16.57 3.23
C ILE A 5 22.76 15.52 2.11
N GLN A 6 21.77 15.50 1.23
CA GLN A 6 21.68 14.55 0.11
C GLN A 6 21.41 15.31 -1.20
N LYS A 7 22.09 14.93 -2.28
CA LYS A 7 21.90 15.53 -3.61
C LYS A 7 21.89 14.44 -4.66
N VAL A 8 20.85 14.41 -5.43
CA VAL A 8 20.70 13.56 -6.63
C VAL A 8 20.84 14.46 -7.85
N LYS A 9 21.67 14.07 -8.80
CA LYS A 9 21.93 14.84 -10.04
C LYS A 9 21.78 13.93 -11.25
N ASN A 10 20.83 14.25 -12.13
CA ASN A 10 20.61 13.62 -13.44
C ASN A 10 20.61 12.08 -13.36
N LEU A 11 20.11 11.52 -12.26
CA LEU A 11 20.16 10.08 -11.99
C LEU A 11 19.23 9.33 -12.92
N SER A 12 19.79 8.38 -13.67
CA SER A 12 19.07 7.43 -14.50
C SER A 12 19.45 6.00 -14.13
N ILE A 13 18.43 5.20 -13.83
CA ILE A 13 18.58 3.77 -13.47
C ILE A 13 17.66 2.95 -14.37
N GLY A 14 18.13 1.82 -14.85
CA GLY A 14 17.37 0.95 -15.73
C GLY A 14 17.90 -0.47 -15.77
N PHE A 15 17.40 -1.23 -16.72
CA PHE A 15 17.84 -2.61 -17.00
C PHE A 15 17.86 -2.87 -18.51
N LYS A 16 18.59 -3.91 -18.91
CA LYS A 16 18.57 -4.41 -20.30
C LYS A 16 17.48 -5.47 -20.48
N SER A 17 16.59 -5.26 -21.43
CA SER A 17 15.61 -6.26 -21.83
C SER A 17 16.30 -7.48 -22.46
N LYS A 18 15.58 -8.61 -22.59
CA LYS A 18 16.07 -9.79 -23.31
C LYS A 18 16.48 -9.51 -24.76
N LYS A 19 15.95 -8.44 -25.37
CA LYS A 19 16.28 -7.98 -26.70
C LYS A 19 17.45 -6.99 -26.76
N GLY A 20 18.13 -6.74 -25.62
CA GLY A 20 19.26 -5.81 -25.52
C GLY A 20 18.89 -4.33 -25.40
N GLN A 21 17.61 -3.99 -25.41
CA GLN A 21 17.12 -2.61 -25.29
C GLN A 21 17.21 -2.13 -23.84
N GLU A 22 17.72 -0.93 -23.61
CA GLU A 22 17.72 -0.27 -22.30
C GLU A 22 16.32 0.23 -21.93
N ILE A 23 15.87 -0.16 -20.75
CA ILE A 23 14.59 0.25 -20.18
C ILE A 23 14.87 1.08 -18.93
N LEU A 24 14.44 2.34 -18.94
CA LEU A 24 14.62 3.27 -17.83
C LEU A 24 13.50 3.10 -16.79
N ILE A 25 13.90 2.97 -15.52
CA ILE A 25 13.02 3.02 -14.33
C ILE A 25 13.05 4.41 -13.71
N LEU A 26 14.24 5.03 -13.62
CA LEU A 26 14.43 6.44 -13.27
C LEU A 26 14.99 7.18 -14.48
N LYS A 27 14.44 8.34 -14.77
CA LYS A 27 14.75 9.12 -15.97
C LYS A 27 15.20 10.53 -15.55
N ASN A 28 16.50 10.76 -15.54
CA ASN A 28 17.10 12.08 -15.29
C ASN A 28 16.58 12.78 -14.03
N ILE A 29 16.58 12.06 -12.89
CA ILE A 29 16.11 12.58 -11.61
C ILE A 29 17.14 13.53 -11.00
N SER A 30 16.70 14.74 -10.65
CA SER A 30 17.51 15.71 -9.93
C SER A 30 16.71 16.32 -8.79
N THR A 31 17.22 16.18 -7.56
CA THR A 31 16.63 16.77 -6.34
C THR A 31 17.67 16.91 -5.24
N LYS A 32 17.34 17.65 -4.16
CA LYS A 32 18.24 17.92 -3.03
C LYS A 32 17.43 17.80 -1.73
N ILE A 33 18.03 17.24 -0.70
CA ILE A 33 17.44 17.19 0.65
C ILE A 33 18.28 18.09 1.56
N LYS A 34 17.64 19.00 2.27
CA LYS A 34 18.29 19.88 3.25
C LYS A 34 18.41 19.18 4.61
N LYS A 35 19.34 19.63 5.44
CA LYS A 35 19.45 19.15 6.82
C LYS A 35 18.18 19.49 7.61
N GLY A 36 17.65 18.50 8.34
CA GLY A 36 16.44 18.63 9.14
C GLY A 36 15.13 18.76 8.33
N GLU A 37 15.20 18.65 6.98
CA GLU A 37 14.02 18.70 6.12
C GLU A 37 13.35 17.33 6.03
N THR A 38 12.01 17.31 6.07
CA THR A 38 11.22 16.13 5.73
C THR A 38 10.66 16.28 4.32
N VAL A 39 11.08 15.41 3.40
CA VAL A 39 10.64 15.40 1.99
C VAL A 39 9.75 14.21 1.74
N GLY A 40 8.53 14.46 1.26
CA GLY A 40 7.60 13.44 0.81
C GLY A 40 7.81 13.09 -0.66
N ILE A 41 7.88 11.80 -1.00
CA ILE A 41 7.90 11.33 -2.39
C ILE A 41 6.61 10.56 -2.67
N VAL A 42 5.79 11.06 -3.58
CA VAL A 42 4.46 10.54 -3.90
C VAL A 42 4.36 10.10 -5.36
N GLY A 43 3.53 9.11 -5.63
CA GLY A 43 3.21 8.64 -6.97
C GLY A 43 2.59 7.25 -6.95
N GLU A 44 2.03 6.82 -8.06
CA GLU A 44 1.48 5.47 -8.22
C GLU A 44 2.57 4.38 -8.10
N SER A 45 2.16 3.14 -7.84
CA SER A 45 3.04 1.97 -7.86
C SER A 45 3.75 1.87 -9.22
N GLY A 46 5.05 1.57 -9.19
CA GLY A 46 5.86 1.54 -10.42
C GLY A 46 6.38 2.90 -10.90
N SER A 47 6.09 4.02 -10.24
CA SER A 47 6.63 5.34 -10.61
C SER A 47 8.13 5.53 -10.29
N GLY A 48 8.78 4.55 -9.62
CA GLY A 48 10.21 4.60 -9.33
C GLY A 48 10.60 5.07 -7.92
N LYS A 49 9.63 5.37 -7.04
CA LYS A 49 9.85 5.91 -5.68
C LYS A 49 10.83 5.10 -4.84
N SER A 50 10.55 3.80 -4.65
CA SER A 50 11.42 2.91 -3.87
C SER A 50 12.79 2.71 -4.52
N THR A 51 12.87 2.76 -5.86
CA THR A 51 14.16 2.71 -6.57
C THR A 51 14.99 3.96 -6.28
N LEU A 52 14.36 5.14 -6.23
CA LEU A 52 15.02 6.38 -5.85
C LEU A 52 15.48 6.35 -4.38
N ALA A 53 14.63 5.90 -3.45
CA ALA A 53 14.98 5.77 -2.03
C ALA A 53 16.18 4.82 -1.83
N LEU A 54 16.20 3.67 -2.51
CA LEU A 54 17.32 2.74 -2.46
C LEU A 54 18.61 3.34 -3.05
N ALA A 55 18.51 4.08 -4.16
CA ALA A 55 19.66 4.77 -4.75
C ALA A 55 20.24 5.84 -3.81
N MET A 56 19.39 6.50 -3.00
CA MET A 56 19.84 7.43 -1.94
C MET A 56 20.63 6.74 -0.83
N MET A 57 20.53 5.40 -0.68
CA MET A 57 21.41 4.60 0.17
C MET A 57 22.66 4.08 -0.57
N GLY A 58 22.89 4.45 -1.82
CA GLY A 58 23.93 3.87 -2.66
C GLY A 58 23.62 2.41 -3.06
N TYR A 59 22.35 1.98 -3.03
CA TYR A 59 21.95 0.62 -3.40
C TYR A 59 21.16 0.63 -4.70
N VAL A 60 21.60 -0.16 -5.66
CA VAL A 60 20.88 -0.44 -6.90
C VAL A 60 20.44 -1.92 -6.87
N LYS A 61 19.15 -2.16 -6.98
CA LYS A 61 18.56 -3.49 -6.87
C LYS A 61 19.14 -4.44 -7.93
N HIS A 62 19.34 -5.71 -7.55
CA HIS A 62 19.83 -6.72 -8.48
C HIS A 62 19.01 -6.76 -9.79
N GLY A 63 19.71 -6.79 -10.94
CA GLY A 63 19.10 -6.70 -12.27
C GLY A 63 18.93 -5.28 -12.81
N LEU A 64 19.08 -4.25 -11.95
CA LEU A 64 19.16 -2.85 -12.36
C LEU A 64 20.61 -2.36 -12.35
N TYR A 65 20.89 -1.29 -13.10
CA TYR A 65 22.20 -0.62 -13.07
C TYR A 65 22.02 0.88 -13.30
N THR A 66 23.01 1.65 -12.81
CA THR A 66 23.09 3.08 -13.04
C THR A 66 23.53 3.34 -14.47
N ILE A 67 22.71 4.06 -15.24
CA ILE A 67 23.01 4.46 -16.62
C ILE A 67 23.76 5.79 -16.61
N GLY A 68 23.44 6.69 -15.69
CA GLY A 68 24.10 7.98 -15.53
C GLY A 68 23.65 8.72 -14.29
N GLY A 69 24.35 9.80 -13.97
CA GLY A 69 24.07 10.68 -12.84
C GLY A 69 24.78 10.28 -11.56
N GLU A 70 24.48 11.02 -10.51
CA GLU A 70 25.18 10.93 -9.22
C GLU A 70 24.17 10.99 -8.07
N CYS A 71 24.53 10.33 -6.95
CA CYS A 71 23.81 10.41 -5.70
C CYS A 71 24.81 10.72 -4.57
N GLU A 72 24.92 11.99 -4.21
CA GLU A 72 25.88 12.51 -3.23
C GLU A 72 25.24 12.57 -1.84
N PHE A 73 25.92 12.03 -0.83
CA PHE A 73 25.63 12.23 0.58
C PHE A 73 26.84 12.90 1.24
N ASN A 74 26.64 14.05 1.89
CA ASN A 74 27.72 14.85 2.44
C ASN A 74 28.91 15.01 1.45
N SER A 75 28.60 15.35 0.19
CA SER A 75 29.54 15.55 -0.93
C SER A 75 30.28 14.29 -1.41
N SER A 76 29.87 13.10 -0.99
CA SER A 76 30.44 11.83 -1.45
C SER A 76 29.43 11.07 -2.31
N ASN A 77 29.80 10.67 -3.54
CA ASN A 77 28.90 9.93 -4.43
C ASN A 77 28.78 8.47 -3.99
N LEU A 78 27.64 8.12 -3.42
CA LEU A 78 27.35 6.79 -2.87
C LEU A 78 27.35 5.67 -3.92
N LEU A 79 26.96 5.96 -5.17
CA LEU A 79 26.85 4.97 -6.23
C LEU A 79 28.20 4.44 -6.72
N ASN A 80 29.28 5.21 -6.45
CA ASN A 80 30.64 4.87 -6.84
C ASN A 80 31.48 4.35 -5.66
N MET A 81 30.91 4.27 -4.46
CA MET A 81 31.61 3.80 -3.26
C MET A 81 31.78 2.29 -3.24
N LYS A 82 32.88 1.82 -2.64
CA LYS A 82 33.08 0.39 -2.34
C LYS A 82 32.14 -0.08 -1.22
N SER A 83 31.77 -1.35 -1.23
CA SER A 83 30.86 -1.93 -0.22
C SER A 83 31.29 -1.65 1.21
N LYS A 84 32.60 -1.80 1.53
CA LYS A 84 33.14 -1.53 2.88
C LYS A 84 32.95 -0.08 3.35
N ASP A 85 32.95 0.89 2.43
CA ASP A 85 32.75 2.30 2.80
C ASP A 85 31.24 2.61 2.91
N LEU A 86 30.39 1.96 2.11
CA LEU A 86 28.94 2.04 2.25
C LEU A 86 28.46 1.44 3.58
N GLU A 87 29.07 0.36 4.07
CA GLU A 87 28.76 -0.26 5.37
C GLU A 87 28.95 0.72 6.54
N LYS A 88 29.95 1.62 6.46
CA LYS A 88 30.20 2.67 7.49
C LYS A 88 29.13 3.78 7.48
N ILE A 89 28.42 3.94 6.36
CA ILE A 89 27.41 4.97 6.18
C ILE A 89 26.01 4.41 6.47
N ARG A 90 25.72 3.22 5.94
CA ARG A 90 24.41 2.56 6.11
C ARG A 90 24.22 2.14 7.56
N GLY A 91 23.02 2.40 8.09
CA GLY A 91 22.67 2.17 9.49
C GLY A 91 23.21 3.24 10.46
N ARG A 92 24.42 3.79 10.22
CA ARG A 92 25.04 4.80 11.10
C ARG A 92 24.70 6.24 10.69
N LYS A 93 24.73 6.56 9.39
CA LYS A 93 24.49 7.90 8.85
C LYS A 93 23.22 8.01 8.03
N ILE A 94 22.93 6.97 7.27
CA ILE A 94 21.68 6.82 6.51
C ILE A 94 21.05 5.52 6.96
N ALA A 95 19.82 5.58 7.48
CA ALA A 95 19.04 4.40 7.82
C ALA A 95 17.79 4.31 6.95
N MET A 96 17.24 3.11 6.79
CA MET A 96 16.03 2.87 6.00
C MET A 96 15.07 1.98 6.76
N ILE A 97 13.80 2.35 6.69
CA ILE A 97 12.68 1.52 7.12
C ILE A 97 11.97 1.04 5.86
N PRO A 98 11.96 -0.28 5.58
CA PRO A 98 11.33 -0.83 4.38
C PRO A 98 9.81 -0.86 4.51
N GLN A 99 9.10 -1.09 3.38
CA GLN A 99 7.65 -1.11 3.26
C GLN A 99 6.97 -2.09 4.24
N ASN A 100 7.59 -3.23 4.52
CA ASN A 100 7.07 -4.21 5.46
C ASN A 100 8.06 -4.39 6.63
N ALA A 101 7.87 -3.61 7.68
CA ALA A 101 8.72 -3.67 8.87
C ALA A 101 8.73 -5.04 9.55
N GLY A 102 7.60 -5.76 9.54
CA GLY A 102 7.53 -7.11 10.09
C GLY A 102 8.45 -8.10 9.36
N GLN A 103 8.65 -7.92 8.05
CA GLN A 103 9.60 -8.74 7.27
C GLN A 103 11.07 -8.33 7.50
N ALA A 104 11.32 -7.11 7.97
CA ALA A 104 12.66 -6.66 8.34
C ALA A 104 13.12 -7.21 9.69
N LEU A 105 12.19 -7.67 10.53
CA LEU A 105 12.49 -8.28 11.81
C LEU A 105 12.73 -9.78 11.65
N THR A 106 13.80 -10.28 12.27
CA THR A 106 14.13 -11.71 12.27
C THR A 106 13.16 -12.45 13.20
N PRO A 107 12.28 -13.36 12.71
CA PRO A 107 11.17 -13.90 13.48
C PRO A 107 11.59 -14.74 14.69
N ASN A 108 12.77 -15.35 14.67
CA ASN A 108 13.30 -16.23 15.71
C ASN A 108 14.20 -15.52 16.72
N LEU A 109 14.38 -14.21 16.62
CA LEU A 109 15.19 -13.42 17.54
C LEU A 109 14.30 -12.47 18.34
N LYS A 110 14.62 -12.31 19.63
CA LYS A 110 13.96 -11.36 20.51
C LYS A 110 14.22 -9.92 20.06
N ILE A 111 13.26 -9.04 20.29
CA ILE A 111 13.33 -7.62 19.91
C ILE A 111 14.57 -6.93 20.50
N GLY A 112 14.82 -7.11 21.79
CA GLY A 112 16.00 -6.52 22.45
C GLY A 112 17.31 -6.93 21.80
N TYR A 113 17.44 -8.20 21.41
CA TYR A 113 18.64 -8.71 20.73
C TYR A 113 18.87 -8.03 19.37
N GLN A 114 17.81 -7.85 18.57
CA GLN A 114 17.89 -7.21 17.26
C GLN A 114 18.27 -5.73 17.36
N ILE A 115 17.77 -5.03 18.40
CA ILE A 115 18.16 -3.64 18.67
C ILE A 115 19.60 -3.58 19.16
N ASP A 116 20.04 -4.52 20.02
CA ASP A 116 21.43 -4.61 20.49
C ASP A 116 22.41 -4.83 19.33
N GLU A 117 22.08 -5.75 18.41
CA GLU A 117 22.87 -5.99 17.21
C GLU A 117 23.03 -4.71 16.37
N ALA A 118 21.94 -3.96 16.16
CA ALA A 118 21.98 -2.69 15.44
C ALA A 118 22.86 -1.65 16.18
N LEU A 119 22.77 -1.56 17.51
CA LEU A 119 23.62 -0.70 18.32
C LEU A 119 25.09 -1.13 18.26
N GLN A 120 25.38 -2.43 18.34
CA GLN A 120 26.74 -2.96 18.24
C GLN A 120 27.39 -2.63 16.90
N LEU A 121 26.64 -2.71 15.79
CA LEU A 121 27.15 -2.44 14.46
C LEU A 121 27.32 -0.94 14.16
N HIS A 122 26.46 -0.08 14.73
CA HIS A 122 26.33 1.30 14.31
C HIS A 122 26.65 2.35 15.39
N SER A 123 26.99 1.93 16.61
CA SER A 123 27.43 2.82 17.69
C SER A 123 28.74 2.33 18.31
N ASP A 124 29.38 3.20 19.09
CA ASP A 124 30.61 2.89 19.81
C ASP A 124 30.33 2.64 21.31
N LEU A 125 29.08 2.21 21.67
CA LEU A 125 28.63 2.00 23.04
C LEU A 125 29.14 0.68 23.62
N SER A 126 29.49 0.67 24.91
CA SER A 126 29.73 -0.56 25.69
C SER A 126 28.45 -1.36 25.89
N GLU A 127 28.57 -2.63 26.27
CA GLU A 127 27.43 -3.53 26.49
C GLU A 127 26.39 -2.94 27.48
N LYS A 128 26.86 -2.44 28.64
CA LYS A 128 25.99 -1.81 29.64
C LYS A 128 25.27 -0.56 29.13
N GLU A 129 25.95 0.25 28.30
CA GLU A 129 25.35 1.41 27.69
C GLU A 129 24.31 1.02 26.63
N ARG A 130 24.56 -0.06 25.87
CA ARG A 130 23.60 -0.59 24.90
C ARG A 130 22.31 -1.11 25.57
N GLU A 131 22.43 -1.85 26.69
CA GLU A 131 21.26 -2.30 27.46
C GLU A 131 20.34 -1.12 27.87
N LYS A 132 20.94 -0.05 28.41
CA LYS A 132 20.20 1.17 28.74
C LYS A 132 19.60 1.81 27.48
N LYS A 133 20.37 1.85 26.40
CA LYS A 133 19.95 2.47 25.13
C LYS A 133 18.77 1.75 24.47
N ILE A 134 18.68 0.42 24.60
CA ILE A 134 17.53 -0.36 24.13
C ILE A 134 16.24 0.15 24.78
N SER A 135 16.21 0.27 26.10
CA SER A 135 15.05 0.78 26.83
C SER A 135 14.71 2.22 26.43
N GLU A 136 15.73 3.08 26.28
CA GLU A 136 15.54 4.46 25.80
C GLU A 136 14.92 4.52 24.41
N LEU A 137 15.40 3.70 23.46
CA LEU A 137 14.89 3.65 22.08
C LEU A 137 13.44 3.15 22.04
N LEU A 138 13.12 2.08 22.79
CA LEU A 138 11.77 1.55 22.88
C LEU A 138 10.79 2.58 23.51
N ASN A 139 11.24 3.32 24.53
CA ASN A 139 10.48 4.43 25.10
C ASN A 139 10.29 5.56 24.09
N LYS A 140 11.34 5.93 23.35
CA LYS A 140 11.30 6.99 22.34
C LYS A 140 10.27 6.72 21.25
N VAL A 141 10.08 5.43 20.88
CA VAL A 141 9.04 5.01 19.93
C VAL A 141 7.69 4.73 20.61
N ARG A 142 7.52 5.14 21.86
CA ARG A 142 6.26 5.05 22.63
C ARG A 142 5.70 3.63 22.72
N LEU A 143 6.57 2.62 22.86
CA LEU A 143 6.14 1.25 23.13
C LEU A 143 5.88 1.06 24.63
N PRO A 144 4.75 0.44 25.02
CA PRO A 144 4.44 0.19 26.42
C PRO A 144 5.38 -0.87 27.00
N SER A 145 5.81 -0.69 28.26
CA SER A 145 6.65 -1.68 28.98
C SER A 145 7.88 -2.12 28.17
N PRO A 146 8.86 -1.25 27.88
CA PRO A 146 10.02 -1.54 27.02
C PRO A 146 10.77 -2.81 27.39
N GLU A 147 10.94 -3.09 28.68
CA GLU A 147 11.62 -4.29 29.19
C GLU A 147 10.89 -5.57 28.79
N THR A 148 9.55 -5.55 28.85
CA THR A 148 8.73 -6.69 28.40
C THR A 148 8.77 -6.85 26.89
N ILE A 149 8.70 -5.76 26.14
CA ILE A 149 8.77 -5.77 24.66
C ILE A 149 10.13 -6.29 24.20
N ALA A 150 11.23 -5.90 24.85
CA ALA A 150 12.57 -6.36 24.50
C ALA A 150 12.72 -7.90 24.59
N LEU A 151 11.95 -8.56 25.46
CA LEU A 151 11.97 -10.02 25.64
C LEU A 151 11.05 -10.78 24.68
N ARG A 152 10.16 -10.09 23.94
CA ARG A 152 9.23 -10.70 22.99
C ARG A 152 9.87 -10.97 21.63
N TYR A 153 9.21 -11.87 20.89
CA TYR A 153 9.50 -12.14 19.49
C TYR A 153 8.60 -11.28 18.59
N PRO A 154 9.00 -11.03 17.30
CA PRO A 154 8.18 -10.23 16.37
C PRO A 154 6.73 -10.69 16.24
N HIS A 155 6.48 -12.00 16.19
CA HIS A 155 5.13 -12.57 16.03
C HIS A 155 4.22 -12.36 17.26
N GLU A 156 4.75 -11.94 18.40
CA GLU A 156 3.98 -11.60 19.60
C GLU A 156 3.59 -10.11 19.65
N LEU A 157 3.94 -9.35 18.61
CA LEU A 157 3.68 -7.92 18.49
C LEU A 157 2.65 -7.63 17.40
N SER A 158 1.81 -6.62 17.60
CA SER A 158 0.95 -6.08 16.54
C SER A 158 1.77 -5.43 15.42
N GLY A 159 1.20 -5.30 14.21
CA GLY A 159 1.87 -4.65 13.08
C GLY A 159 2.41 -3.25 13.39
N GLY A 160 1.62 -2.44 14.11
CA GLY A 160 2.05 -1.11 14.56
C GLY A 160 3.18 -1.14 15.60
N GLN A 161 3.22 -2.15 16.47
CA GLN A 161 4.33 -2.35 17.40
C GLN A 161 5.60 -2.79 16.65
N GLN A 162 5.48 -3.72 15.69
CA GLN A 162 6.61 -4.13 14.83
C GLN A 162 7.18 -2.95 14.05
N GLN A 163 6.31 -2.08 13.53
CA GLN A 163 6.72 -0.86 12.84
C GLN A 163 7.53 0.06 13.75
N ARG A 164 7.07 0.29 14.98
CA ARG A 164 7.78 1.10 15.98
C ARG A 164 9.13 0.49 16.37
N VAL A 165 9.21 -0.84 16.47
CA VAL A 165 10.49 -1.54 16.68
C VAL A 165 11.45 -1.29 15.52
N ALA A 166 10.99 -1.38 14.27
CA ALA A 166 11.83 -1.08 13.12
C ALA A 166 12.32 0.39 13.11
N VAL A 167 11.47 1.33 13.56
CA VAL A 167 11.88 2.72 13.79
C VAL A 167 12.97 2.79 14.87
N ALA A 168 12.82 2.10 15.99
CA ALA A 168 13.82 2.06 17.07
C ALA A 168 15.16 1.51 16.58
N MET A 169 15.16 0.43 15.80
CA MET A 169 16.36 -0.14 15.18
C MET A 169 17.03 0.84 14.21
N ALA A 170 16.24 1.52 13.38
CA ALA A 170 16.77 2.51 12.44
C ALA A 170 17.43 3.72 13.16
N LEU A 171 16.96 4.05 14.36
CA LEU A 171 17.51 5.12 15.19
C LEU A 171 18.76 4.72 16.00
N ALA A 172 19.12 3.44 16.05
CA ALA A 172 20.26 2.93 16.83
C ALA A 172 21.57 3.61 16.47
N GLY A 173 21.82 3.88 15.18
CA GLY A 173 23.00 4.57 14.68
C GLY A 173 22.93 6.10 14.77
N THR A 174 21.85 6.70 15.28
CA THR A 174 21.60 8.16 15.25
C THR A 174 21.80 8.79 13.86
N PRO A 175 21.00 8.34 12.86
CA PRO A 175 21.23 8.70 11.47
C PRO A 175 20.97 10.19 11.20
N ASP A 176 21.75 10.77 10.29
CA ASP A 176 21.52 12.13 9.79
C ASP A 176 20.37 12.17 8.76
N LEU A 177 20.12 11.02 8.07
CA LEU A 177 19.06 10.85 7.09
C LEU A 177 18.31 9.53 7.32
N LEU A 178 16.98 9.60 7.43
CA LEU A 178 16.08 8.44 7.54
C LEU A 178 15.23 8.32 6.29
N LEU A 179 15.32 7.19 5.61
CA LEU A 179 14.53 6.86 4.44
C LEU A 179 13.38 5.93 4.88
N LEU A 180 12.16 6.27 4.52
CA LEU A 180 10.94 5.59 4.92
C LEU A 180 10.20 5.16 3.66
N ASP A 181 10.19 3.86 3.35
CA ASP A 181 9.50 3.34 2.17
C ASP A 181 8.14 2.76 2.58
N GLU A 182 7.10 3.54 2.39
CA GLU A 182 5.71 3.22 2.73
C GLU A 182 5.52 2.68 4.18
N PRO A 183 6.03 3.37 5.21
CA PRO A 183 6.10 2.83 6.57
C PRO A 183 4.73 2.67 7.25
N THR A 184 3.64 3.12 6.65
CA THR A 184 2.28 3.02 7.22
C THR A 184 1.36 2.10 6.42
N THR A 185 1.84 1.51 5.33
CA THR A 185 1.05 0.57 4.52
C THR A 185 0.67 -0.67 5.32
N GLY A 186 -0.60 -1.05 5.27
CA GLY A 186 -1.14 -2.19 6.02
C GLY A 186 -1.44 -1.92 7.50
N LEU A 187 -1.34 -0.67 7.96
CA LEU A 187 -1.78 -0.25 9.28
C LEU A 187 -3.20 0.34 9.20
N ASP A 188 -3.97 0.15 10.27
CA ASP A 188 -5.24 0.85 10.43
C ASP A 188 -5.02 2.37 10.62
N VAL A 189 -6.06 3.16 10.35
CA VAL A 189 -5.98 4.64 10.33
C VAL A 189 -5.49 5.23 11.65
N THR A 190 -5.91 4.65 12.78
CA THR A 190 -5.51 5.11 14.13
C THR A 190 -4.02 4.86 14.35
N THR A 191 -3.57 3.64 14.07
CA THR A 191 -2.16 3.24 14.18
C THR A 191 -1.29 4.05 13.20
N GLN A 192 -1.75 4.27 11.96
CA GLN A 192 -1.09 5.12 10.98
C GLN A 192 -0.88 6.53 11.52
N ALA A 193 -1.92 7.18 12.05
CA ALA A 193 -1.83 8.51 12.63
C ALA A 193 -0.79 8.59 13.76
N HIS A 194 -0.77 7.60 14.65
CA HIS A 194 0.23 7.52 15.73
C HIS A 194 1.67 7.35 15.22
N VAL A 195 1.87 6.55 14.16
CA VAL A 195 3.21 6.38 13.55
C VAL A 195 3.67 7.68 12.87
N LEU A 196 2.78 8.38 12.17
CA LEU A 196 3.08 9.67 11.55
C LEU A 196 3.44 10.74 12.59
N GLU A 197 2.67 10.82 13.68
CA GLU A 197 2.96 11.73 14.80
C GLU A 197 4.32 11.41 15.43
N LEU A 198 4.62 10.12 15.65
CA LEU A 198 5.91 9.66 16.16
C LEU A 198 7.07 10.09 15.27
N LEU A 199 6.95 9.86 13.95
CA LEU A 199 7.99 10.24 12.98
C LEU A 199 8.23 11.75 12.96
N ASN A 200 7.16 12.54 13.01
CA ASN A 200 7.25 14.00 13.08
C ASN A 200 7.92 14.47 14.38
N PHE A 201 7.59 13.83 15.50
CA PHE A 201 8.25 14.08 16.79
C PHE A 201 9.74 13.77 16.70
N ILE A 202 10.13 12.61 16.18
CA ILE A 202 11.52 12.19 16.03
C ILE A 202 12.29 13.17 15.15
N ALA A 203 11.73 13.56 13.98
CA ALA A 203 12.36 14.53 13.08
C ALA A 203 12.74 15.83 13.81
N LYS A 204 11.79 16.37 14.59
CA LYS A 204 11.99 17.63 15.35
C LYS A 204 12.94 17.48 16.53
N ASP A 205 12.84 16.37 17.27
CA ASP A 205 13.63 16.12 18.48
C ASP A 205 15.12 15.85 18.15
N THR A 206 15.39 15.13 17.07
CA THR A 206 16.76 14.73 16.70
C THR A 206 17.38 15.60 15.61
N GLY A 207 16.60 16.44 14.92
CA GLY A 207 17.05 17.16 13.74
C GLY A 207 17.39 16.25 12.54
N THR A 208 16.94 14.98 12.56
CA THR A 208 17.16 14.01 11.50
C THR A 208 16.37 14.42 10.26
N SER A 209 17.04 14.46 9.10
CA SER A 209 16.36 14.66 7.81
C SER A 209 15.59 13.40 7.43
N MET A 210 14.43 13.55 6.81
CA MET A 210 13.61 12.39 6.42
C MET A 210 13.20 12.44 4.94
N VAL A 211 13.20 11.28 4.29
CA VAL A 211 12.55 11.06 3.00
C VAL A 211 11.44 10.04 3.21
N TYR A 212 10.21 10.48 3.04
CA TYR A 212 9.01 9.67 3.25
C TYR A 212 8.40 9.30 1.91
N VAL A 213 8.51 8.04 1.50
CA VAL A 213 7.87 7.50 0.28
C VAL A 213 6.49 6.97 0.62
N SER A 214 5.47 7.36 -0.14
CA SER A 214 4.12 6.82 -0.02
C SER A 214 3.35 6.96 -1.33
N HIS A 215 2.30 6.19 -1.47
CA HIS A 215 1.26 6.41 -2.49
C HIS A 215 0.11 7.29 -1.93
N ASP A 216 0.05 7.51 -0.62
CA ASP A 216 -0.95 8.34 0.06
C ASP A 216 -0.46 9.79 0.22
N LEU A 217 -0.99 10.67 -0.62
CA LEU A 217 -0.69 12.10 -0.58
C LEU A 217 -1.21 12.76 0.71
N GLY A 218 -2.30 12.25 1.30
CA GLY A 218 -2.87 12.77 2.54
C GLY A 218 -1.97 12.49 3.75
N ALA A 219 -1.38 11.30 3.83
CA ALA A 219 -0.43 10.93 4.87
C ALA A 219 0.85 11.78 4.77
N ILE A 220 1.41 11.91 3.56
CA ILE A 220 2.61 12.72 3.31
C ILE A 220 2.41 14.18 3.66
N ALA A 221 1.25 14.73 3.35
CA ALA A 221 0.89 16.11 3.62
C ALA A 221 1.00 16.51 5.10
N GLN A 222 0.83 15.55 6.01
CA GLN A 222 0.86 15.78 7.46
C GLN A 222 2.28 15.89 8.02
N VAL A 223 3.26 15.28 7.36
CA VAL A 223 4.63 15.14 7.91
C VAL A 223 5.71 15.83 7.07
N SER A 224 5.43 16.18 5.81
CA SER A 224 6.46 16.67 4.89
C SER A 224 6.45 18.19 4.74
N ASP A 225 7.63 18.79 4.77
CA ASP A 225 7.84 20.21 4.47
C ASP A 225 7.69 20.46 2.96
N ARG A 226 8.19 19.53 2.15
CA ARG A 226 8.20 19.57 0.69
C ARG A 226 7.78 18.24 0.11
N ILE A 227 7.09 18.27 -1.03
CA ILE A 227 6.61 17.09 -1.76
C ILE A 227 7.25 17.02 -3.13
N ILE A 228 7.66 15.81 -3.51
CA ILE A 228 8.09 15.43 -4.85
C ILE A 228 7.04 14.46 -5.40
N VAL A 229 6.43 14.79 -6.52
CA VAL A 229 5.48 13.91 -7.20
C VAL A 229 6.18 13.22 -8.36
N MET A 230 6.18 11.88 -8.35
CA MET A 230 6.80 11.06 -9.39
C MET A 230 5.76 10.35 -10.25
N TYR A 231 5.99 10.33 -11.56
CA TYR A 231 5.19 9.58 -12.51
C TYR A 231 6.09 8.96 -13.59
N SER A 232 5.95 7.65 -13.83
CA SER A 232 6.70 6.92 -14.88
C SER A 232 8.22 7.17 -14.88
N GLY A 233 8.84 7.22 -13.70
CA GLY A 233 10.28 7.42 -13.52
C GLY A 233 10.75 8.87 -13.59
N GLU A 234 9.85 9.84 -13.65
CA GLU A 234 10.17 11.28 -13.73
C GLU A 234 9.60 12.05 -12.54
N ILE A 235 10.26 13.14 -12.14
CA ILE A 235 9.66 14.15 -11.26
C ILE A 235 8.76 15.03 -12.10
N VAL A 236 7.47 15.08 -11.78
CA VAL A 236 6.47 15.87 -12.50
C VAL A 236 6.06 17.14 -11.77
N LEU A 237 6.22 17.15 -10.44
CA LEU A 237 5.96 18.32 -9.59
C LEU A 237 6.87 18.26 -8.35
N GLU A 238 7.42 19.39 -7.91
CA GLU A 238 8.21 19.51 -6.69
C GLU A 238 8.03 20.90 -6.07
N GLY A 239 7.68 20.96 -4.78
CA GLY A 239 7.49 22.24 -4.09
C GLY A 239 7.03 22.06 -2.64
N PRO A 240 6.83 23.17 -1.89
CA PRO A 240 6.33 23.13 -0.53
C PRO A 240 4.99 22.36 -0.44
N SER A 241 4.85 21.51 0.57
CA SER A 241 3.66 20.65 0.75
C SER A 241 2.37 21.44 0.73
N ARG A 242 2.34 22.58 1.43
CA ARG A 242 1.16 23.46 1.50
C ARG A 242 0.74 24.00 0.14
N ASP A 243 1.71 24.35 -0.71
CA ASP A 243 1.44 24.96 -2.01
C ASP A 243 0.94 23.92 -3.01
N ILE A 244 1.56 22.74 -3.03
CA ILE A 244 1.14 21.62 -3.88
C ILE A 244 -0.30 21.17 -3.55
N LEU A 245 -0.66 21.10 -2.25
CA LEU A 245 -2.00 20.70 -1.84
C LEU A 245 -3.07 21.74 -2.17
N LYS A 246 -2.73 23.03 -2.07
CA LYS A 246 -3.65 24.13 -2.39
C LYS A 246 -3.79 24.38 -3.89
N ARG A 247 -2.70 24.22 -4.64
CA ARG A 247 -2.60 24.54 -6.07
C ARG A 247 -1.86 23.44 -6.82
N PRO A 248 -2.51 22.29 -7.08
CA PRO A 248 -1.91 21.18 -7.82
C PRO A 248 -1.80 21.51 -9.31
N ILE A 249 -0.76 22.22 -9.69
CA ILE A 249 -0.53 22.74 -11.06
C ILE A 249 -0.10 21.70 -12.08
N HIS A 250 0.02 20.42 -11.70
CA HIS A 250 0.22 19.33 -12.65
C HIS A 250 -1.04 18.45 -12.73
N PRO A 251 -1.53 18.10 -13.95
CA PRO A 251 -2.77 17.33 -14.12
C PRO A 251 -2.81 16.01 -13.34
N TYR A 252 -1.70 15.31 -13.27
CA TYR A 252 -1.57 14.08 -12.48
C TYR A 252 -1.78 14.32 -10.98
N THR A 253 -1.13 15.36 -10.42
CA THR A 253 -1.29 15.71 -9.00
C THR A 253 -2.70 16.17 -8.68
N HIS A 254 -3.32 16.91 -9.61
CA HIS A 254 -4.72 17.32 -9.54
C HIS A 254 -5.65 16.09 -9.49
N GLY A 255 -5.42 15.10 -10.37
CA GLY A 255 -6.15 13.84 -10.38
C GLY A 255 -5.96 13.02 -9.09
N LEU A 256 -4.71 12.92 -8.55
CA LEU A 256 -4.44 12.26 -7.28
C LEU A 256 -5.23 12.87 -6.12
N LEU A 257 -5.29 14.21 -6.03
CA LEU A 257 -6.05 14.91 -4.97
C LEU A 257 -7.56 14.73 -5.11
N LYS A 258 -8.08 14.62 -6.33
CA LYS A 258 -9.49 14.30 -6.60
C LYS A 258 -9.87 12.85 -6.26
N SER A 259 -8.91 11.95 -6.32
CA SER A 259 -9.11 10.54 -5.98
C SER A 259 -9.10 10.26 -4.47
N ILE A 260 -8.75 11.24 -3.62
CA ILE A 260 -8.77 11.08 -2.16
C ILE A 260 -10.22 11.20 -1.65
N PRO A 261 -10.76 10.16 -0.94
CA PRO A 261 -12.07 10.25 -0.32
C PRO A 261 -12.11 11.37 0.74
N LYS A 262 -13.16 12.19 0.73
CA LYS A 262 -13.37 13.24 1.73
C LYS A 262 -14.70 13.01 2.45
N LEU A 263 -14.67 12.98 3.78
CA LEU A 263 -15.88 12.83 4.62
C LEU A 263 -16.91 13.95 4.40
N SER A 264 -16.45 15.14 4.00
CA SER A 264 -17.32 16.29 3.72
C SER A 264 -18.09 16.19 2.41
N LEU A 265 -17.77 15.22 1.55
CA LEU A 265 -18.37 15.04 0.23
C LEU A 265 -19.12 13.70 0.21
N ALA A 266 -20.43 13.76 0.07
CA ALA A 266 -21.24 12.55 -0.14
C ALA A 266 -21.07 12.08 -1.59
N GLY A 267 -20.37 10.94 -1.81
CA GLY A 267 -20.21 10.33 -3.13
C GLY A 267 -18.86 9.64 -3.31
N LEU A 268 -18.70 8.98 -4.47
CA LEU A 268 -17.44 8.33 -4.82
C LEU A 268 -16.41 9.37 -5.29
N PRO A 269 -15.12 9.22 -4.93
CA PRO A 269 -14.06 10.06 -5.45
C PRO A 269 -13.90 9.89 -6.98
N GLU A 270 -13.35 10.91 -7.65
CA GLU A 270 -13.10 10.84 -9.08
C GLU A 270 -11.89 9.94 -9.37
N SER A 271 -12.11 8.87 -10.14
CA SER A 271 -11.00 8.01 -10.58
C SER A 271 -10.27 8.61 -11.78
N MET A 272 -8.94 8.49 -11.81
CA MET A 272 -8.16 8.83 -13.00
C MET A 272 -8.35 7.80 -14.11
N PRO A 273 -8.50 8.22 -15.38
CA PRO A 273 -8.62 7.28 -16.49
C PRO A 273 -7.31 6.53 -16.76
N GLY A 274 -7.43 5.33 -17.31
CA GLY A 274 -6.28 4.52 -17.76
C GLY A 274 -5.37 4.01 -16.65
N SER A 275 -4.20 3.53 -17.03
CA SER A 275 -3.15 3.04 -16.13
C SER A 275 -1.80 3.63 -16.52
N GLN A 276 -0.84 3.60 -15.59
CA GLN A 276 0.52 4.04 -15.87
C GLN A 276 1.14 3.17 -16.98
N PRO A 277 1.88 3.76 -17.94
CA PRO A 277 2.56 3.01 -18.97
C PRO A 277 3.57 2.04 -18.37
N GLN A 278 3.63 0.83 -18.94
CA GLN A 278 4.58 -0.18 -18.48
C GLN A 278 6.03 0.25 -18.79
N PRO A 279 6.99 -0.09 -17.92
CA PRO A 279 8.40 0.13 -18.20
C PRO A 279 8.79 -0.50 -19.55
N GLY A 280 9.45 0.27 -20.42
CA GLY A 280 9.88 -0.17 -21.76
C GLY A 280 8.98 0.28 -22.89
N ILE A 281 7.83 0.86 -22.62
CA ILE A 281 7.06 1.57 -23.64
C ILE A 281 7.72 2.94 -23.83
N ILE A 282 8.34 3.15 -25.01
CA ILE A 282 8.95 4.43 -25.37
C ILE A 282 7.81 5.39 -25.75
N GLN A 283 7.60 6.41 -24.91
CA GLN A 283 6.74 7.53 -25.23
C GLN A 283 7.62 8.67 -25.79
N SER A 284 7.27 9.17 -26.96
CA SER A 284 8.00 10.28 -27.61
C SER A 284 7.73 11.64 -26.96
N GLY A 285 6.63 11.76 -26.21
CA GLY A 285 6.15 13.00 -25.59
C GLY A 285 6.03 12.94 -24.08
N CYS A 286 5.05 13.69 -23.56
CA CYS A 286 4.73 13.73 -22.14
C CYS A 286 4.32 12.33 -21.62
N SER A 287 4.94 11.86 -20.56
CA SER A 287 4.67 10.53 -19.97
C SER A 287 3.23 10.37 -19.44
N PHE A 288 2.52 11.49 -19.18
CA PHE A 288 1.12 11.50 -18.72
C PHE A 288 0.11 11.75 -19.85
N PHE A 289 0.53 11.84 -21.11
CA PHE A 289 -0.31 12.25 -22.25
C PHE A 289 -1.62 11.48 -22.36
N ASP A 290 -1.58 10.15 -22.34
CA ASP A 290 -2.74 9.28 -22.58
C ASP A 290 -3.83 9.37 -21.48
N ARG A 291 -3.49 9.93 -20.31
CA ARG A 291 -4.38 10.07 -19.15
C ARG A 291 -4.74 11.52 -18.85
N CYS A 292 -4.20 12.46 -19.62
CA CYS A 292 -4.28 13.87 -19.33
C CYS A 292 -5.48 14.53 -19.99
N ASN A 293 -6.45 15.02 -19.20
CA ASN A 293 -7.60 15.77 -19.72
C ASN A 293 -7.24 17.17 -20.26
N PHE A 294 -5.99 17.63 -20.04
CA PHE A 294 -5.47 18.92 -20.48
C PHE A 294 -4.42 18.76 -21.59
N SER A 295 -4.32 17.57 -22.21
CA SER A 295 -3.34 17.30 -23.24
C SER A 295 -3.65 18.06 -24.53
N GLU A 296 -2.59 18.45 -25.24
CA GLU A 296 -2.59 19.08 -26.54
C GLU A 296 -1.61 18.35 -27.48
N ASP A 297 -1.67 18.60 -28.78
CA ASP A 297 -0.81 17.94 -29.77
C ASP A 297 0.69 18.10 -29.47
N LYS A 298 1.10 19.25 -28.91
CA LYS A 298 2.49 19.44 -28.45
C LYS A 298 2.93 18.43 -27.42
N CYS A 299 2.00 17.97 -26.54
CA CYS A 299 2.31 17.00 -25.47
C CYS A 299 2.53 15.59 -26.01
N LYS A 300 1.99 15.26 -27.20
CA LYS A 300 2.14 13.96 -27.85
C LYS A 300 3.57 13.72 -28.34
N ASN A 301 4.18 14.78 -28.87
CA ASN A 301 5.47 14.69 -29.58
C ASN A 301 6.64 15.25 -28.79
N ASN A 302 6.38 16.06 -27.74
CA ASN A 302 7.42 16.72 -26.95
C ASN A 302 7.26 16.39 -25.48
N SER A 303 8.36 16.07 -24.81
CA SER A 303 8.41 15.90 -23.36
C SER A 303 8.69 17.25 -22.68
N PRO A 304 7.82 17.73 -21.76
CA PRO A 304 8.09 18.95 -21.02
C PRO A 304 9.31 18.80 -20.11
N GLN A 305 10.06 19.87 -19.94
CA GLN A 305 11.15 19.94 -18.96
C GLN A 305 10.60 20.31 -17.58
N LEU A 306 11.35 19.96 -16.52
CA LEU A 306 11.01 20.39 -15.16
C LEU A 306 11.46 21.85 -14.98
N GLU A 307 10.52 22.79 -14.95
CA GLU A 307 10.76 24.23 -14.85
C GLU A 307 10.43 24.74 -13.44
N PHE A 308 11.30 25.57 -12.87
CA PHE A 308 11.07 26.20 -11.57
C PHE A 308 10.33 27.53 -11.74
N LEU A 309 9.12 27.59 -11.19
CA LEU A 309 8.26 28.77 -11.18
C LEU A 309 8.51 29.57 -9.90
N LYS A 310 9.23 30.69 -10.02
CA LYS A 310 9.63 31.52 -8.85
C LYS A 310 8.44 32.03 -8.04
N GLU A 311 7.37 32.45 -8.70
CA GLU A 311 6.17 33.00 -8.06
C GLU A 311 5.41 31.98 -7.21
N LEU A 312 5.51 30.70 -7.56
CA LEU A 312 4.86 29.58 -6.87
C LEU A 312 5.82 28.77 -5.99
N ASN A 313 7.12 29.09 -6.01
CA ASN A 313 8.17 28.33 -5.36
C ASN A 313 8.07 26.81 -5.64
N THR A 314 7.69 26.44 -6.86
CA THR A 314 7.34 25.07 -7.27
C THR A 314 7.93 24.76 -8.64
N SER A 315 8.49 23.57 -8.80
CA SER A 315 8.93 23.07 -10.10
C SER A 315 7.85 22.19 -10.72
N VAL A 316 7.56 22.38 -12.00
CA VAL A 316 6.52 21.62 -12.71
C VAL A 316 7.02 21.15 -14.08
N ARG A 317 6.65 19.92 -14.43
CA ARG A 317 6.90 19.30 -15.75
C ARG A 317 5.61 19.24 -16.56
N CYS A 318 5.10 20.39 -16.99
CA CYS A 318 3.85 20.46 -17.74
C CYS A 318 3.81 21.70 -18.64
N PHE A 319 3.44 21.57 -19.92
CA PHE A 319 3.25 22.70 -20.84
C PHE A 319 2.00 23.53 -20.53
N ASN A 320 0.99 22.94 -19.88
CA ASN A 320 -0.35 23.51 -19.73
C ASN A 320 -0.68 23.81 -18.25
N TYR A 321 0.32 24.01 -17.38
CA TYR A 321 0.12 24.26 -15.95
C TYR A 321 -0.72 25.52 -15.67
N GLU A 322 -0.65 26.55 -16.54
CA GLU A 322 -1.41 27.79 -16.40
C GLU A 322 -2.93 27.58 -16.48
N LYS A 323 -3.40 26.56 -17.23
CA LYS A 323 -4.83 26.22 -17.27
C LYS A 323 -5.35 25.79 -15.93
N LEU A 324 -4.56 24.99 -15.19
CA LEU A 324 -4.89 24.54 -13.84
C LEU A 324 -4.84 25.67 -12.80
N LEU A 325 -4.00 26.69 -13.01
CA LEU A 325 -4.01 27.88 -12.15
C LEU A 325 -5.32 28.68 -12.26
N LYS A 326 -5.95 28.68 -13.45
CA LYS A 326 -7.23 29.37 -13.70
C LYS A 326 -8.43 28.58 -13.17
N GLU A 327 -8.35 27.26 -13.10
CA GLU A 327 -9.39 26.37 -12.56
C GLU A 327 -9.39 26.29 -11.02
N SER A 328 -8.86 27.26 -10.32
CA SER A 328 -8.51 27.29 -8.89
C SER A 328 -9.68 27.13 -7.89
N GLN A 329 -10.82 26.61 -8.28
CA GLN A 329 -11.85 26.11 -7.37
C GLN A 329 -12.00 24.61 -7.57
N PHE A 330 -11.54 23.84 -6.56
CA PHE A 330 -11.76 22.41 -6.42
C PHE A 330 -13.27 22.12 -6.25
N ASN A 331 -14.04 22.24 -7.32
CA ASN A 331 -15.40 21.74 -7.36
C ASN A 331 -15.33 20.24 -7.67
N GLN A 332 -15.35 19.42 -6.64
CA GLN A 332 -15.59 17.99 -6.84
C GLN A 332 -17.07 17.81 -7.16
N ASN A 333 -17.34 17.39 -8.40
CA ASN A 333 -18.67 16.92 -8.78
C ASN A 333 -18.94 15.61 -8.05
N VAL A 334 -19.84 15.65 -7.10
CA VAL A 334 -20.23 14.49 -6.32
C VAL A 334 -21.31 13.73 -7.08
N ASN A 335 -20.96 12.56 -7.60
CA ASN A 335 -21.96 11.62 -8.11
C ASN A 335 -22.71 11.03 -6.91
N LYS A 336 -23.94 11.51 -6.66
CA LYS A 336 -24.80 10.93 -5.62
C LYS A 336 -25.08 9.46 -5.96
N ILE A 337 -24.69 8.57 -5.06
CA ILE A 337 -25.07 7.16 -5.14
C ILE A 337 -26.59 7.09 -4.98
N LYS A 338 -27.29 6.62 -6.00
CA LYS A 338 -28.71 6.28 -5.87
C LYS A 338 -28.79 4.99 -5.05
N ASN A 339 -29.34 5.08 -3.85
CA ASN A 339 -29.71 3.89 -3.08
C ASN A 339 -30.91 3.23 -3.76
N ASN A 340 -30.68 2.13 -4.46
CA ASN A 340 -31.69 1.24 -5.01
C ASN A 340 -31.94 0.07 -4.05
N SER A 341 -32.02 0.30 -2.74
CA SER A 341 -32.34 -0.75 -1.80
C SER A 341 -33.81 -1.18 -1.96
N ASN A 342 -34.02 -2.46 -2.19
CA ASN A 342 -35.34 -3.11 -2.11
C ASN A 342 -35.53 -3.50 -0.64
N ASP A 343 -36.77 -3.41 -0.12
CA ASP A 343 -37.04 -3.73 1.31
C ASP A 343 -36.86 -5.22 1.67
N LYS A 344 -36.55 -6.06 0.68
CA LYS A 344 -36.37 -7.50 0.87
C LYS A 344 -35.04 -7.78 1.55
N GLU A 345 -35.07 -8.44 2.71
CA GLU A 345 -33.92 -8.95 3.43
C GLU A 345 -33.22 -10.06 2.64
N ILE A 346 -31.86 -10.01 2.54
CA ILE A 346 -31.05 -11.01 1.82
C ILE A 346 -30.11 -11.78 2.73
N LEU A 347 -29.63 -11.17 3.83
CA LEU A 347 -28.76 -11.81 4.81
C LEU A 347 -29.12 -11.34 6.21
N ASN A 348 -29.28 -12.28 7.12
CA ASN A 348 -29.52 -12.00 8.54
C ASN A 348 -28.58 -12.84 9.42
N LEU A 349 -27.87 -12.16 10.31
CA LEU A 349 -27.10 -12.74 11.39
C LEU A 349 -27.86 -12.49 12.70
N SER A 350 -28.16 -13.55 13.46
CA SER A 350 -28.86 -13.47 14.74
C SER A 350 -27.99 -14.07 15.84
N GLU A 351 -27.56 -13.25 16.81
CA GLU A 351 -26.79 -13.64 18.00
C GLU A 351 -25.53 -14.43 17.68
N VAL A 352 -24.86 -14.12 16.57
CA VAL A 352 -23.71 -14.87 16.08
C VAL A 352 -22.48 -14.60 16.97
N SER A 353 -21.92 -15.66 17.54
CA SER A 353 -20.68 -15.64 18.31
C SER A 353 -19.66 -16.58 17.67
N ILE A 354 -18.38 -16.14 17.62
CA ILE A 354 -17.31 -16.83 16.90
C ILE A 354 -16.07 -16.95 17.78
N SER A 355 -15.47 -18.17 17.85
CA SER A 355 -14.22 -18.44 18.56
C SER A 355 -13.22 -19.16 17.65
N TYR A 356 -11.92 -18.85 17.81
CA TYR A 356 -10.82 -19.55 17.13
C TYR A 356 -10.31 -20.78 17.86
N ALA A 357 -10.78 -21.04 19.08
CA ALA A 357 -10.30 -22.17 19.86
C ALA A 357 -10.67 -23.49 19.18
N LYS A 358 -9.67 -24.23 18.76
CA LYS A 358 -9.83 -25.66 18.45
C LYS A 358 -10.12 -26.37 19.77
N GLN A 359 -11.32 -26.91 19.95
CA GLN A 359 -11.58 -27.86 21.02
C GLN A 359 -10.54 -28.97 20.91
N LYS A 360 -9.58 -29.00 21.83
CA LYS A 360 -8.65 -30.13 21.92
C LYS A 360 -9.49 -31.37 22.24
N LEU A 361 -9.27 -32.46 21.51
CA LEU A 361 -9.95 -33.76 21.75
C LEU A 361 -9.93 -34.18 23.22
N LEU A 362 -8.90 -33.79 23.96
CA LEU A 362 -8.75 -34.05 25.42
C LEU A 362 -9.70 -33.21 26.28
N ASP A 363 -10.08 -31.99 25.87
CA ASP A 363 -11.00 -31.13 26.62
C ASP A 363 -12.45 -31.63 26.49
N GLN A 364 -12.81 -32.31 25.39
CA GLN A 364 -14.08 -33.01 25.23
C GLN A 364 -14.20 -34.24 26.14
N ILE A 365 -13.08 -34.97 26.38
CA ILE A 365 -13.07 -36.18 27.21
C ILE A 365 -13.14 -35.82 28.71
N PHE A 366 -12.58 -34.68 29.11
CA PHE A 366 -12.50 -34.27 30.50
C PHE A 366 -13.54 -33.24 30.95
N ASN A 367 -14.52 -32.89 30.08
CA ASN A 367 -15.58 -31.91 30.38
C ASN A 367 -15.02 -30.60 30.99
N ARG A 368 -13.77 -30.23 30.65
CA ARG A 368 -13.20 -28.95 31.04
C ARG A 368 -13.84 -27.87 30.20
N ILE A 369 -14.65 -27.02 30.84
CA ILE A 369 -15.11 -25.76 30.29
C ILE A 369 -13.83 -24.93 30.14
N SER A 370 -13.24 -24.91 28.91
CA SER A 370 -12.25 -23.91 28.59
C SER A 370 -12.97 -22.57 28.66
N ASP A 371 -12.41 -21.60 29.37
CA ASP A 371 -12.84 -20.19 29.37
C ASP A 371 -12.59 -19.62 27.98
N ASP A 372 -13.45 -20.01 27.05
CA ASP A 372 -13.35 -19.74 25.63
C ASP A 372 -14.12 -18.45 25.36
N ASN A 373 -13.49 -17.32 25.74
CA ASN A 373 -14.04 -16.01 25.40
C ASN A 373 -14.10 -15.89 23.88
N PRO A 374 -15.29 -15.75 23.29
CA PRO A 374 -15.44 -15.63 21.85
C PRO A 374 -14.70 -14.37 21.37
N THR A 375 -14.02 -14.51 20.24
CA THR A 375 -13.34 -13.38 19.56
C THR A 375 -14.35 -12.32 19.10
N VAL A 376 -15.55 -12.79 18.71
CA VAL A 376 -16.69 -11.96 18.33
C VAL A 376 -17.92 -12.49 19.05
N LYS A 377 -18.72 -11.61 19.64
CA LYS A 377 -19.86 -11.99 20.51
C LYS A 377 -21.14 -11.27 20.11
N ASP A 378 -22.24 -12.03 20.10
CA ASP A 378 -23.63 -11.54 19.99
C ASP A 378 -23.87 -10.58 18.79
N ILE A 379 -23.34 -10.91 17.62
CA ILE A 379 -23.48 -10.08 16.42
C ILE A 379 -24.88 -10.25 15.81
N ASN A 380 -25.53 -9.11 15.61
CA ASN A 380 -26.81 -9.00 14.90
C ASN A 380 -26.64 -8.03 13.73
N ILE A 381 -26.80 -8.54 12.51
CA ILE A 381 -26.70 -7.76 11.25
C ILE A 381 -27.82 -8.18 10.32
N ASN A 382 -28.50 -7.21 9.74
CA ASN A 382 -29.50 -7.43 8.71
C ASN A 382 -29.10 -6.64 7.45
N ILE A 383 -29.07 -7.31 6.29
CA ILE A 383 -28.69 -6.73 5.00
C ILE A 383 -29.85 -6.91 4.02
N LYS A 384 -30.27 -5.79 3.41
CA LYS A 384 -31.31 -5.77 2.38
C LYS A 384 -30.71 -5.95 0.97
N LYS A 385 -31.52 -6.40 0.03
CA LYS A 385 -31.09 -6.56 -1.36
C LYS A 385 -30.71 -5.22 -1.98
N GLY A 386 -29.48 -5.15 -2.52
CA GLY A 386 -28.92 -3.91 -3.11
C GLY A 386 -28.35 -2.93 -2.08
N GLU A 387 -28.33 -3.29 -0.79
CA GLU A 387 -27.72 -2.51 0.26
C GLU A 387 -26.21 -2.80 0.36
N THR A 388 -25.45 -1.78 0.72
CA THR A 388 -24.01 -1.90 1.07
C THR A 388 -23.82 -1.54 2.53
N ILE A 389 -23.32 -2.48 3.33
CA ILE A 389 -22.99 -2.26 4.74
C ILE A 389 -21.47 -2.22 4.91
N ALA A 390 -20.96 -1.20 5.60
CA ALA A 390 -19.56 -1.09 5.97
C ALA A 390 -19.34 -1.51 7.42
N LEU A 391 -18.42 -2.48 7.63
CA LEU A 391 -17.91 -2.86 8.96
C LEU A 391 -16.64 -2.04 9.23
N VAL A 392 -16.70 -1.15 10.22
CA VAL A 392 -15.59 -0.24 10.58
C VAL A 392 -15.09 -0.56 12.00
N GLY A 393 -13.80 -0.48 12.21
CA GLY A 393 -13.14 -0.71 13.51
C GLY A 393 -11.65 -0.91 13.37
N GLU A 394 -10.93 -0.88 14.49
CA GLU A 394 -9.48 -1.08 14.55
C GLU A 394 -9.06 -2.48 14.08
N SER A 395 -7.75 -2.66 13.80
CA SER A 395 -7.19 -3.98 13.52
C SER A 395 -7.40 -4.91 14.72
N GLY A 396 -7.85 -6.14 14.46
CA GLY A 396 -8.18 -7.11 15.52
C GLY A 396 -9.59 -6.98 16.12
N SER A 397 -10.45 -6.05 15.68
CA SER A 397 -11.84 -5.91 16.16
C SER A 397 -12.81 -7.02 15.70
N GLY A 398 -12.35 -7.98 14.89
CA GLY A 398 -13.15 -9.12 14.45
C GLY A 398 -13.83 -8.96 13.08
N LYS A 399 -13.60 -7.89 12.30
CA LYS A 399 -14.19 -7.65 10.98
C LYS A 399 -14.02 -8.84 10.03
N SER A 400 -12.79 -9.25 9.78
CA SER A 400 -12.47 -10.39 8.91
C SER A 400 -13.01 -11.72 9.46
N THR A 401 -13.11 -11.83 10.78
CA THR A 401 -13.70 -13.00 11.46
C THR A 401 -15.18 -13.13 11.11
N ILE A 402 -15.94 -12.04 11.15
CA ILE A 402 -17.35 -12.00 10.75
C ILE A 402 -17.50 -12.39 9.28
N LEU A 403 -16.71 -11.77 8.37
CA LEU A 403 -16.78 -12.05 6.94
C LEU A 403 -16.46 -13.53 6.63
N LYS A 404 -15.42 -14.09 7.25
CA LYS A 404 -15.03 -15.50 7.11
C LYS A 404 -16.14 -16.45 7.62
N SER A 405 -16.84 -16.08 8.70
CA SER A 405 -17.96 -16.85 9.22
C SER A 405 -19.17 -16.83 8.26
N ILE A 406 -19.53 -15.67 7.72
CA ILE A 406 -20.58 -15.56 6.69
C ILE A 406 -20.20 -16.41 5.47
N ALA A 407 -18.95 -16.41 5.05
CA ALA A 407 -18.45 -17.23 3.94
C ALA A 407 -18.40 -18.74 4.24
N GLY A 408 -18.60 -19.16 5.51
CA GLY A 408 -18.51 -20.56 5.94
C GLY A 408 -17.07 -21.08 6.14
N LEU A 409 -16.09 -20.19 6.09
CA LEU A 409 -14.68 -20.52 6.30
C LEU A 409 -14.31 -20.66 7.80
N LEU A 410 -15.15 -20.12 8.67
CA LEU A 410 -14.99 -20.16 10.11
C LEU A 410 -16.33 -20.52 10.76
N ARG A 411 -16.35 -21.56 11.59
CA ARG A 411 -17.59 -22.01 12.25
C ARG A 411 -18.04 -21.00 13.32
N THR A 412 -19.35 -20.78 13.40
CA THR A 412 -19.95 -20.07 14.53
C THR A 412 -19.95 -20.97 15.76
N LYS A 413 -19.79 -20.37 16.93
CA LYS A 413 -19.98 -21.04 18.23
C LYS A 413 -21.46 -21.08 18.56
N ASP A 414 -22.12 -19.94 18.40
CA ASP A 414 -23.54 -19.75 18.68
C ASP A 414 -24.17 -18.86 17.59
N GLY A 415 -25.51 -18.82 17.53
CA GLY A 415 -26.27 -17.99 16.61
C GLY A 415 -26.53 -18.62 15.26
N LEU A 416 -27.26 -17.90 14.40
CA LEU A 416 -27.71 -18.36 13.10
C LEU A 416 -27.36 -17.36 12.00
N ILE A 417 -26.97 -17.87 10.83
CA ILE A 417 -26.80 -17.09 9.58
C ILE A 417 -27.87 -17.54 8.60
N ARG A 418 -28.75 -16.63 8.20
CA ARG A 418 -29.84 -16.88 7.25
C ARG A 418 -29.59 -16.14 5.96
N PHE A 419 -29.78 -16.83 4.83
CA PHE A 419 -29.85 -16.24 3.50
C PHE A 419 -31.29 -16.26 3.03
N ASP A 420 -31.81 -15.09 2.61
CA ASP A 420 -33.23 -14.91 2.36
C ASP A 420 -34.10 -15.29 3.59
N GLU A 421 -35.40 -15.09 3.58
CA GLU A 421 -36.28 -15.26 4.76
C GLU A 421 -36.30 -16.69 5.32
N ASN A 422 -36.02 -17.72 4.49
CA ASN A 422 -36.29 -19.12 4.82
C ASN A 422 -35.09 -20.08 4.75
N ARG A 423 -33.87 -19.61 4.55
CA ARG A 423 -32.71 -20.50 4.33
C ARG A 423 -31.60 -20.28 5.33
N ASN A 424 -31.43 -21.21 6.28
CA ASN A 424 -30.29 -21.24 7.16
C ASN A 424 -29.05 -21.71 6.39
N LEU A 425 -27.95 -20.96 6.50
CA LEU A 425 -26.65 -21.33 5.94
C LEU A 425 -25.84 -22.08 7.02
N SER A 426 -25.30 -23.24 6.66
CA SER A 426 -24.36 -23.90 7.56
C SER A 426 -23.12 -23.04 7.77
N SER A 427 -22.63 -23.00 9.01
CA SER A 427 -21.35 -22.36 9.34
C SER A 427 -20.13 -23.18 8.86
N ASP A 428 -20.32 -24.44 8.45
CA ASP A 428 -19.29 -25.29 7.87
C ASP A 428 -19.39 -25.30 6.34
N LEU A 429 -18.27 -24.90 5.68
CA LEU A 429 -18.18 -24.89 4.22
C LEU A 429 -18.50 -26.25 3.57
N LYS A 430 -18.14 -27.35 4.24
CA LYS A 430 -18.34 -28.72 3.74
C LYS A 430 -19.81 -29.13 3.65
N GLU A 431 -20.66 -28.48 4.44
CA GLU A 431 -22.09 -28.75 4.49
C GLU A 431 -22.89 -27.85 3.54
N ARG A 432 -22.23 -26.83 2.92
CA ARG A 432 -22.87 -25.93 1.95
C ARG A 432 -22.99 -26.60 0.59
N ASN A 433 -24.14 -26.49 -0.02
CA ASN A 433 -24.32 -26.96 -1.39
C ASN A 433 -23.64 -26.01 -2.41
N PRO A 434 -23.41 -26.45 -3.66
CA PRO A 434 -22.74 -25.63 -4.69
C PRO A 434 -23.41 -24.28 -4.94
N ASN A 435 -24.74 -24.17 -4.78
CA ASN A 435 -25.43 -22.92 -4.96
C ASN A 435 -25.18 -21.95 -3.79
N ASP A 436 -25.03 -22.44 -2.54
CA ASP A 436 -24.66 -21.62 -1.39
C ASP A 436 -23.27 -21.03 -1.57
N LEU A 437 -22.35 -21.82 -2.16
CA LEU A 437 -21.00 -21.37 -2.46
C LEU A 437 -20.98 -20.33 -3.59
N ARG A 438 -21.91 -20.43 -4.55
CA ARG A 438 -22.04 -19.48 -5.66
C ARG A 438 -22.56 -18.12 -5.21
N ILE A 439 -23.64 -18.12 -4.40
CA ILE A 439 -24.37 -16.90 -4.04
C ILE A 439 -23.59 -15.96 -3.11
N ILE A 440 -22.65 -16.49 -2.33
CA ILE A 440 -21.79 -15.69 -1.42
C ILE A 440 -20.34 -15.83 -1.86
N GLN A 441 -19.72 -14.73 -2.25
CA GLN A 441 -18.31 -14.69 -2.65
C GLN A 441 -17.51 -13.79 -1.70
N LEU A 442 -16.33 -14.24 -1.29
CA LEU A 442 -15.41 -13.48 -0.47
C LEU A 442 -14.20 -13.02 -1.30
N ILE A 443 -13.92 -11.72 -1.25
CA ILE A 443 -12.72 -11.12 -1.78
C ILE A 443 -11.78 -10.86 -0.59
N PHE A 444 -10.63 -11.54 -0.59
CA PHE A 444 -9.67 -11.47 0.51
C PHE A 444 -8.84 -10.18 0.47
N GLN A 445 -8.37 -9.74 1.63
CA GLN A 445 -7.47 -8.59 1.78
C GLN A 445 -6.19 -8.77 0.95
N ASN A 446 -5.57 -9.95 1.01
CA ASN A 446 -4.39 -10.29 0.22
C ASN A 446 -4.77 -11.18 -0.97
N PRO A 447 -4.67 -10.68 -2.21
CA PRO A 447 -5.00 -11.48 -3.39
C PRO A 447 -4.11 -12.73 -3.57
N ASP A 448 -2.87 -12.71 -3.07
CA ASP A 448 -1.95 -13.86 -3.16
C ASP A 448 -2.45 -15.08 -2.37
N GLU A 449 -3.28 -14.88 -1.34
CA GLU A 449 -3.92 -15.98 -0.60
C GLU A 449 -5.06 -16.65 -1.37
N SER A 450 -5.59 -15.98 -2.38
CA SER A 450 -6.78 -16.41 -3.09
C SER A 450 -6.53 -16.83 -4.54
N LEU A 451 -5.45 -16.37 -5.16
CA LEU A 451 -5.10 -16.69 -6.54
C LEU A 451 -4.10 -17.84 -6.60
N ASN A 452 -4.41 -18.91 -7.35
CA ASN A 452 -3.46 -19.99 -7.56
C ASN A 452 -2.27 -19.48 -8.42
N PRO A 453 -1.04 -19.49 -7.90
CA PRO A 453 0.13 -18.95 -8.61
C PRO A 453 0.52 -19.73 -9.88
N ASN A 454 0.03 -20.97 -10.04
CA ASN A 454 0.29 -21.84 -11.18
C ASN A 454 -0.77 -21.76 -12.28
N HIS A 455 -1.83 -21.00 -12.07
CA HIS A 455 -2.88 -20.77 -13.07
C HIS A 455 -2.69 -19.42 -13.74
N THR A 456 -3.03 -19.35 -15.03
CA THR A 456 -3.15 -18.08 -15.75
C THR A 456 -4.38 -17.30 -15.28
N VAL A 457 -4.42 -16.01 -15.56
CA VAL A 457 -5.59 -15.16 -15.29
C VAL A 457 -6.85 -15.73 -15.95
N GLU A 458 -6.73 -16.22 -17.18
CA GLU A 458 -7.82 -16.90 -17.89
C GLU A 458 -8.34 -18.09 -17.10
N GLU A 459 -7.47 -19.00 -16.66
CA GLU A 459 -7.85 -20.20 -15.89
C GLU A 459 -8.51 -19.83 -14.56
N ILE A 460 -8.00 -18.81 -13.87
CA ILE A 460 -8.55 -18.32 -12.59
C ILE A 460 -9.99 -17.82 -12.76
N ILE A 461 -10.27 -17.02 -13.81
CA ILE A 461 -11.61 -16.46 -14.06
C ILE A 461 -12.54 -17.53 -14.69
N ALA A 462 -11.99 -18.44 -15.50
CA ALA A 462 -12.73 -19.53 -16.11
C ALA A 462 -13.30 -20.52 -15.08
N GLN A 463 -12.60 -20.73 -13.95
CA GLN A 463 -12.98 -21.74 -12.97
C GLN A 463 -14.44 -21.59 -12.45
N PRO A 464 -14.89 -20.45 -11.91
CA PRO A 464 -16.29 -20.28 -11.48
C PRO A 464 -17.29 -20.34 -12.64
N LEU A 465 -16.91 -19.84 -13.83
CA LEU A 465 -17.79 -19.89 -15.02
C LEU A 465 -18.05 -21.33 -15.47
N LYS A 466 -17.01 -22.18 -15.47
CA LYS A 466 -17.14 -23.60 -15.76
C LYS A 466 -17.91 -24.36 -14.68
N LEU A 467 -17.56 -24.10 -13.40
CA LEU A 467 -18.12 -24.83 -12.26
C LEU A 467 -19.61 -24.58 -12.08
N TYR A 468 -20.04 -23.32 -12.13
CA TYR A 468 -21.42 -22.95 -11.80
C TYR A 468 -22.34 -22.85 -13.01
N PHE A 469 -21.80 -22.57 -14.20
CA PHE A 469 -22.61 -22.34 -15.40
C PHE A 469 -22.30 -23.30 -16.56
N GLY A 470 -21.28 -24.18 -16.42
CA GLY A 470 -20.90 -25.14 -17.46
C GLY A 470 -20.39 -24.53 -18.76
N LEU A 471 -19.97 -23.24 -18.76
CA LEU A 471 -19.55 -22.52 -19.96
C LEU A 471 -18.28 -23.14 -20.57
N LYS A 472 -18.24 -23.17 -21.92
CA LYS A 472 -17.11 -23.73 -22.70
C LYS A 472 -16.89 -22.92 -23.97
N GLY A 473 -15.70 -23.09 -24.59
CA GLY A 473 -15.37 -22.55 -25.92
C GLY A 473 -15.48 -21.02 -26.00
N GLU A 474 -16.04 -20.54 -27.11
CA GLU A 474 -16.14 -19.08 -27.41
C GLU A 474 -16.97 -18.31 -26.40
N GLU A 475 -18.06 -18.90 -25.87
CA GLU A 475 -18.90 -18.26 -24.87
C GLU A 475 -18.13 -18.03 -23.57
N LEU A 476 -17.31 -18.99 -23.13
CA LEU A 476 -16.42 -18.85 -21.97
C LEU A 476 -15.44 -17.68 -22.18
N ASN A 477 -14.76 -17.67 -23.34
CA ASN A 477 -13.77 -16.62 -23.65
C ASN A 477 -14.39 -15.22 -23.67
N LYS A 478 -15.58 -15.08 -24.27
CA LYS A 478 -16.32 -13.82 -24.31
C LYS A 478 -16.64 -13.32 -22.90
N ASN A 479 -17.11 -14.20 -22.01
CA ASN A 479 -17.41 -13.84 -20.62
C ASN A 479 -16.16 -13.43 -19.84
N ILE A 480 -15.01 -14.10 -20.07
CA ILE A 480 -13.74 -13.75 -19.42
C ILE A 480 -13.29 -12.35 -19.87
N ILE A 481 -13.33 -12.05 -21.17
CA ILE A 481 -12.96 -10.74 -21.71
C ILE A 481 -13.87 -9.64 -21.15
N ASP A 482 -15.18 -9.85 -21.09
CA ASP A 482 -16.14 -8.90 -20.52
C ASP A 482 -15.82 -8.62 -19.04
N LEU A 483 -15.53 -9.67 -18.24
CA LEU A 483 -15.17 -9.52 -16.84
C LEU A 483 -13.84 -8.75 -16.66
N LEU A 484 -12.84 -9.03 -17.49
CA LEU A 484 -11.57 -8.29 -17.46
C LEU A 484 -11.78 -6.83 -17.82
N GLN A 485 -12.58 -6.51 -18.82
CA GLN A 485 -12.92 -5.14 -19.20
C GLN A 485 -13.63 -4.39 -18.07
N LYS A 486 -14.58 -5.04 -17.38
CA LYS A 486 -15.28 -4.45 -16.21
C LYS A 486 -14.33 -4.05 -15.08
N VAL A 487 -13.25 -4.80 -14.89
CA VAL A 487 -12.20 -4.46 -13.91
C VAL A 487 -11.04 -3.65 -14.54
N ARG A 488 -11.23 -3.09 -15.73
CA ARG A 488 -10.25 -2.27 -16.47
C ARG A 488 -8.91 -2.99 -16.71
N LEU A 489 -8.96 -4.29 -17.02
CA LEU A 489 -7.84 -5.09 -17.50
C LEU A 489 -8.05 -5.45 -18.97
N GLY A 490 -6.99 -5.35 -19.77
CA GLY A 490 -7.03 -5.73 -21.19
C GLY A 490 -6.94 -7.24 -21.39
N GLU A 491 -7.33 -7.71 -22.57
CA GLU A 491 -7.31 -9.14 -22.95
C GLU A 491 -5.92 -9.76 -22.84
N PHE A 492 -4.85 -9.00 -23.08
CA PHE A 492 -3.47 -9.48 -22.97
C PHE A 492 -3.06 -9.98 -21.58
N TYR A 493 -3.85 -9.68 -20.54
CA TYR A 493 -3.63 -10.23 -19.20
C TYR A 493 -4.04 -11.70 -19.10
N MET A 494 -4.87 -12.24 -19.99
CA MET A 494 -5.36 -13.62 -19.93
C MET A 494 -4.25 -14.66 -19.80
N SER A 495 -3.16 -14.48 -20.55
CA SER A 495 -2.01 -15.39 -20.57
C SER A 495 -0.99 -15.19 -19.43
N ARG A 496 -1.21 -14.20 -18.56
CA ARG A 496 -0.28 -13.91 -17.46
C ARG A 496 -0.57 -14.76 -16.22
N TYR A 497 0.49 -15.03 -15.48
CA TYR A 497 0.41 -15.66 -14.16
C TYR A 497 0.37 -14.60 -13.05
N PRO A 498 -0.19 -14.88 -11.85
CA PRO A 498 -0.23 -13.95 -10.72
C PRO A 498 1.11 -13.29 -10.38
N ARG A 499 2.22 -14.04 -10.43
CA ARG A 499 3.58 -13.52 -10.20
C ARG A 499 4.04 -12.44 -11.19
N GLN A 500 3.36 -12.30 -12.31
CA GLN A 500 3.65 -11.31 -13.36
C GLN A 500 2.79 -10.04 -13.24
N LEU A 501 1.93 -9.99 -12.22
CA LEU A 501 0.98 -8.92 -11.96
C LEU A 501 1.43 -8.09 -10.77
N SER A 502 1.14 -6.79 -10.82
CA SER A 502 1.23 -5.90 -9.65
C SER A 502 0.15 -6.26 -8.61
N GLY A 503 0.29 -5.79 -7.36
CA GLY A 503 -0.70 -6.00 -6.31
C GLY A 503 -2.11 -5.55 -6.71
N GLY A 504 -2.23 -4.37 -7.32
CA GLY A 504 -3.51 -3.86 -7.80
C GLY A 504 -4.10 -4.65 -8.98
N GLU A 505 -3.28 -5.19 -9.88
CA GLU A 505 -3.75 -6.06 -10.97
C GLU A 505 -4.23 -7.40 -10.42
N LYS A 506 -3.52 -8.01 -9.46
CA LYS A 506 -3.95 -9.22 -8.76
C LYS A 506 -5.30 -9.01 -8.07
N GLN A 507 -5.48 -7.88 -7.38
CA GLN A 507 -6.73 -7.55 -6.71
C GLN A 507 -7.88 -7.43 -7.71
N ARG A 508 -7.68 -6.77 -8.84
CA ARG A 508 -8.70 -6.69 -9.91
C ARG A 508 -9.03 -8.07 -10.51
N VAL A 509 -8.06 -8.96 -10.65
CA VAL A 509 -8.32 -10.37 -11.06
C VAL A 509 -9.13 -11.11 -10.00
N ALA A 510 -8.85 -10.92 -8.70
CA ALA A 510 -9.62 -11.53 -7.62
C ALA A 510 -11.08 -11.01 -7.60
N VAL A 511 -11.28 -9.72 -7.85
CA VAL A 511 -12.61 -9.11 -8.03
C VAL A 511 -13.32 -9.73 -9.24
N ALA A 512 -12.67 -9.81 -10.42
CA ALA A 512 -13.26 -10.42 -11.62
C ALA A 512 -13.67 -11.88 -11.38
N ARG A 513 -12.84 -12.67 -10.68
CA ARG A 513 -13.14 -14.05 -10.30
C ARG A 513 -14.39 -14.14 -9.41
N ALA A 514 -14.53 -13.26 -8.42
CA ALA A 514 -15.70 -13.24 -7.54
C ALA A 514 -16.98 -12.91 -8.33
N PHE A 515 -16.93 -11.93 -9.22
CA PHE A 515 -18.07 -11.57 -10.10
C PHE A 515 -18.39 -12.65 -11.13
N ALA A 516 -17.43 -13.49 -11.53
CA ALA A 516 -17.65 -14.61 -12.46
C ALA A 516 -18.67 -15.63 -11.92
N ALA A 517 -18.80 -15.78 -10.60
CA ALA A 517 -19.82 -16.59 -9.97
C ALA A 517 -21.25 -16.00 -10.04
N LYS A 518 -21.41 -14.73 -10.48
CA LYS A 518 -22.67 -13.96 -10.42
C LYS A 518 -23.30 -14.07 -9.02
N PRO A 519 -22.63 -13.63 -7.96
CA PRO A 519 -23.09 -13.78 -6.59
C PRO A 519 -24.24 -12.83 -6.26
N ASP A 520 -25.05 -13.20 -5.27
CA ASP A 520 -26.07 -12.33 -4.67
C ASP A 520 -25.49 -11.44 -3.56
N ILE A 521 -24.41 -11.92 -2.89
CA ILE A 521 -23.69 -11.21 -1.83
C ILE A 521 -22.19 -11.25 -2.11
N ILE A 522 -21.53 -10.09 -2.01
CA ILE A 522 -20.08 -9.96 -2.06
C ILE A 522 -19.60 -9.49 -0.71
N LEU A 523 -18.71 -10.27 -0.11
CA LEU A 523 -17.99 -9.94 1.11
C LEU A 523 -16.63 -9.37 0.73
N CYS A 524 -16.31 -8.16 1.18
CA CYS A 524 -15.08 -7.46 0.86
C CYS A 524 -14.23 -7.26 2.14
N ASP A 525 -13.10 -7.96 2.25
CA ASP A 525 -12.18 -7.80 3.37
C ASP A 525 -11.05 -6.87 2.95
N GLU A 526 -11.14 -5.58 3.29
CA GLU A 526 -10.16 -4.53 2.98
C GLU A 526 -9.67 -4.53 1.51
N VAL A 527 -10.59 -4.71 0.57
CA VAL A 527 -10.29 -4.94 -0.87
C VAL A 527 -9.43 -3.85 -1.51
N THR A 528 -9.44 -2.64 -0.96
CA THR A 528 -8.72 -1.48 -1.50
C THR A 528 -7.40 -1.19 -0.80
N SER A 529 -7.06 -1.87 0.30
CA SER A 529 -5.87 -1.55 1.12
C SER A 529 -4.53 -1.72 0.40
N ALA A 530 -4.46 -2.60 -0.61
CA ALA A 530 -3.28 -2.84 -1.44
C ALA A 530 -3.28 -2.05 -2.77
N LEU A 531 -4.25 -1.13 -2.96
CA LEU A 531 -4.39 -0.34 -4.18
C LEU A 531 -3.86 1.08 -3.99
N ASP A 532 -3.24 1.63 -5.03
CA ASP A 532 -2.92 3.06 -5.09
C ASP A 532 -4.21 3.90 -5.04
N VAL A 533 -4.16 5.09 -4.44
CA VAL A 533 -5.32 5.99 -4.25
C VAL A 533 -6.08 6.25 -5.56
N SER A 534 -5.36 6.38 -6.69
CA SER A 534 -5.97 6.56 -8.02
C SER A 534 -6.73 5.34 -8.55
N VAL A 535 -6.42 4.14 -8.04
CA VAL A 535 -7.07 2.88 -8.43
C VAL A 535 -8.19 2.52 -7.45
N GLN A 536 -8.09 2.98 -6.19
CA GLN A 536 -9.14 2.83 -5.18
C GLN A 536 -10.42 3.58 -5.58
N ALA A 537 -10.30 4.79 -6.12
CA ALA A 537 -11.41 5.61 -6.63
C ALA A 537 -12.04 4.99 -7.89
#